data_fb885970141b59f985fe1157b76887f5
#
_entry.id   fb885970141b59f985fe1157b76887f5
#
_cell.length_a   1.000
_cell.length_b   1.000
_cell.length_c   1.000
_cell.angle_alpha   90.00
_cell.angle_beta   90.00
_cell.angle_gamma   90.00
#
_symmetry.space_group_name_H-M   'P 1'
#
loop_
_entity.id
_entity.type
_entity.pdbx_description
1 polymer ?
#
loop_
_entity_poly.entity_id
_entity_poly.type
_entity_poly.pdbx_seq_one_letter_code
_entity_poly.pdbx_strand_id
1 'polypeptide(L)'
;MNKIPEYPESVVFSKDIKNSVEPLLLNLKDGISELTFYSLLIHAKKYDYRLTKTKAGAVLLLRKKNNGNFFVPLNNMPPSDEIEMLKKDGYSAVLVGESILKAFLLQQPEMAPFFSTDRDNADYVYLKTELAELKGKALHKKKNHVNSFIKNYAPKVELLTEQNVRDASEILERWQKNHLDIQSDYETAKAALSLIGEAPFFGVVVYVGTEPAGFALGETLSDGVTFCTHFEKGIESYKGIYQYLNQILAVKLDEKIQFINREQDLGDEGLRQSKMTYRPYKFIEKYVQN
;
A
#
# COMPACT_ATOMS: atom_id res chain seq x y z
N MET A 1 18.35 -20.27 8.19
CA MET A 1 17.54 -19.64 7.13
C MET A 1 16.36 -20.55 6.86
N ASN A 2 15.13 -20.11 7.08
CA ASN A 2 13.95 -20.86 6.69
C ASN A 2 13.93 -20.96 5.17
N LYS A 3 14.10 -22.17 4.66
CA LYS A 3 14.15 -22.42 3.21
C LYS A 3 12.73 -22.29 2.65
N ILE A 4 12.52 -21.45 1.64
CA ILE A 4 11.23 -21.41 0.93
C ILE A 4 10.98 -22.78 0.30
N PRO A 5 9.86 -23.46 0.65
CA PRO A 5 9.57 -24.79 0.12
C PRO A 5 9.23 -24.74 -1.37
N GLU A 6 9.37 -25.87 -2.05
CA GLU A 6 8.98 -26.01 -3.45
C GLU A 6 7.49 -26.35 -3.55
N TYR A 7 6.82 -25.74 -4.52
CA TYR A 7 5.41 -26.01 -4.81
C TYR A 7 5.17 -27.52 -5.11
N PRO A 8 4.11 -28.14 -4.58
CA PRO A 8 2.91 -27.52 -3.97
C PRO A 8 3.04 -27.18 -2.47
N GLU A 9 4.15 -27.47 -1.83
CA GLU A 9 4.33 -27.07 -0.44
C GLU A 9 4.52 -25.57 -0.30
N SER A 10 4.11 -25.02 0.82
CA SER A 10 4.19 -23.60 1.10
C SER A 10 4.32 -23.32 2.61
N VAL A 11 4.93 -22.19 2.96
CA VAL A 11 5.03 -21.73 4.34
C VAL A 11 4.17 -20.48 4.55
N VAL A 12 3.57 -20.35 5.74
CA VAL A 12 2.78 -19.16 6.11
C VAL A 12 3.68 -17.91 6.10
N PHE A 13 3.17 -16.82 5.53
CA PHE A 13 3.86 -15.53 5.55
C PHE A 13 3.85 -14.97 6.99
N SER A 14 5.01 -14.86 7.60
CA SER A 14 5.17 -14.40 8.99
C SER A 14 6.50 -13.65 9.16
N LYS A 15 6.73 -13.08 10.35
CA LYS A 15 8.02 -12.43 10.67
C LYS A 15 9.22 -13.37 10.52
N ASP A 16 9.04 -14.66 10.74
CA ASP A 16 10.13 -15.65 10.73
C ASP A 16 10.77 -15.83 9.34
N ILE A 17 10.04 -15.50 8.26
CA ILE A 17 10.56 -15.59 6.89
C ILE A 17 11.14 -14.29 6.36
N LYS A 18 11.19 -13.22 7.18
CA LYS A 18 11.65 -11.89 6.75
C LYS A 18 12.98 -11.94 6.01
N ASN A 19 13.98 -12.58 6.59
CA ASN A 19 15.33 -12.66 6.01
C ASN A 19 15.39 -13.37 4.66
N SER A 20 14.39 -14.17 4.34
CA SER A 20 14.32 -14.91 3.06
C SER A 20 13.55 -14.12 1.98
N VAL A 21 12.63 -13.25 2.36
CA VAL A 21 11.69 -12.56 1.47
C VAL A 21 12.06 -11.11 1.25
N GLU A 22 12.45 -10.38 2.30
CA GLU A 22 12.73 -8.95 2.22
C GLU A 22 13.77 -8.59 1.15
N PRO A 23 14.88 -9.36 0.93
CA PRO A 23 15.80 -9.08 -0.16
C PRO A 23 15.17 -9.18 -1.55
N LEU A 24 14.16 -10.05 -1.74
CA LEU A 24 13.43 -10.16 -3.00
C LEU A 24 12.56 -8.92 -3.21
N LEU A 25 11.81 -8.52 -2.19
CA LEU A 25 10.95 -7.33 -2.23
C LEU A 25 11.75 -6.04 -2.45
N LEU A 26 12.92 -5.91 -1.83
CA LEU A 26 13.83 -4.77 -2.03
C LEU A 26 14.39 -4.68 -3.46
N ASN A 27 14.40 -5.77 -4.21
CA ASN A 27 14.80 -5.79 -5.61
C ASN A 27 13.67 -5.38 -6.57
N LEU A 28 12.40 -5.38 -6.11
CA LEU A 28 11.26 -4.93 -6.92
C LEU A 28 11.23 -3.40 -6.94
N LYS A 29 11.48 -2.79 -8.11
CA LYS A 29 11.58 -1.32 -8.27
C LYS A 29 10.37 -0.69 -8.96
N ASP A 30 9.34 -1.47 -9.27
CA ASP A 30 8.13 -0.97 -9.94
C ASP A 30 7.29 -0.03 -9.05
N GLY A 31 7.50 -0.03 -7.72
CA GLY A 31 6.84 0.89 -6.79
C GLY A 31 5.42 0.47 -6.41
N ILE A 32 5.10 -0.82 -6.56
CA ILE A 32 3.79 -1.40 -6.18
C ILE A 32 3.64 -1.33 -4.65
N SER A 33 2.58 -0.67 -4.19
CA SER A 33 2.34 -0.34 -2.79
C SER A 33 2.23 -1.57 -1.87
N GLU A 34 1.68 -2.68 -2.37
CA GLU A 34 1.50 -3.90 -1.59
C GLU A 34 2.80 -4.67 -1.35
N LEU A 35 3.84 -4.45 -2.19
CA LEU A 35 5.03 -5.31 -2.24
C LEU A 35 6.16 -4.80 -1.33
N THR A 36 5.84 -4.49 -0.08
CA THR A 36 6.81 -4.35 1.01
C THR A 36 6.63 -5.48 2.02
N PHE A 37 7.65 -5.78 2.81
CA PHE A 37 7.55 -6.84 3.81
C PHE A 37 6.45 -6.56 4.83
N TYR A 38 6.36 -5.32 5.32
CA TYR A 38 5.41 -4.98 6.37
C TYR A 38 3.98 -4.78 5.83
N SER A 39 3.81 -4.27 4.60
CA SER A 39 2.50 -4.27 3.94
C SER A 39 1.97 -5.70 3.79
N LEU A 40 2.79 -6.63 3.31
CA LEU A 40 2.39 -8.05 3.23
C LEU A 40 2.11 -8.66 4.60
N LEU A 41 2.91 -8.33 5.62
CA LEU A 41 2.76 -8.88 6.98
C LEU A 41 1.44 -8.48 7.64
N ILE A 42 1.05 -7.21 7.58
CA ILE A 42 -0.21 -6.73 8.16
C ILE A 42 -1.45 -7.32 7.49
N HIS A 43 -1.31 -7.74 6.23
CA HIS A 43 -2.37 -8.37 5.45
C HIS A 43 -2.33 -9.90 5.50
N ALA A 44 -1.24 -10.51 5.98
CA ALA A 44 -0.99 -11.95 5.86
C ALA A 44 -2.11 -12.82 6.45
N LYS A 45 -2.59 -12.47 7.64
CA LYS A 45 -3.68 -13.20 8.29
C LYS A 45 -5.02 -13.06 7.54
N LYS A 46 -5.33 -11.85 7.08
CA LYS A 46 -6.60 -11.56 6.37
C LYS A 46 -6.71 -12.33 5.06
N TYR A 47 -5.58 -12.54 4.38
CA TYR A 47 -5.53 -13.12 3.05
C TYR A 47 -4.91 -14.52 3.00
N ASP A 48 -4.57 -15.11 4.16
CA ASP A 48 -3.85 -16.39 4.26
C ASP A 48 -2.63 -16.44 3.32
N TYR A 49 -1.77 -15.42 3.41
CA TYR A 49 -0.59 -15.36 2.55
C TYR A 49 0.38 -16.50 2.88
N ARG A 50 0.81 -17.19 1.84
CA ARG A 50 1.77 -18.28 1.91
C ARG A 50 2.86 -18.08 0.87
N LEU A 51 4.06 -18.58 1.16
CA LEU A 51 5.21 -18.44 0.30
C LEU A 51 5.65 -19.83 -0.22
N THR A 52 5.94 -19.90 -1.50
CA THR A 52 6.49 -21.08 -2.17
C THR A 52 7.47 -20.65 -3.25
N LYS A 53 8.18 -21.61 -3.84
CA LYS A 53 8.95 -21.40 -5.08
C LYS A 53 8.63 -22.51 -6.06
N THR A 54 8.71 -22.22 -7.35
CA THR A 54 8.58 -23.22 -8.40
C THR A 54 9.91 -23.96 -8.63
N LYS A 55 9.89 -25.04 -9.43
CA LYS A 55 11.10 -25.77 -9.81
C LYS A 55 12.08 -24.89 -10.57
N ALA A 56 11.57 -24.00 -11.44
CA ALA A 56 12.39 -23.01 -12.16
C ALA A 56 12.92 -21.88 -11.26
N GLY A 57 12.54 -21.84 -9.96
CA GLY A 57 13.04 -20.89 -8.98
C GLY A 57 12.26 -19.58 -8.89
N ALA A 58 11.09 -19.48 -9.53
CA ALA A 58 10.19 -18.36 -9.31
C ALA A 58 9.62 -18.42 -7.88
N VAL A 59 9.83 -17.36 -7.10
CA VAL A 59 9.28 -17.23 -5.74
C VAL A 59 7.93 -16.57 -5.82
N LEU A 60 6.92 -17.22 -5.24
CA LEU A 60 5.52 -16.86 -5.36
C LEU A 60 4.92 -16.61 -3.98
N LEU A 61 4.24 -15.48 -3.83
CA LEU A 61 3.30 -15.26 -2.75
C LEU A 61 1.94 -15.81 -3.18
N LEU A 62 1.45 -16.81 -2.47
CA LEU A 62 0.14 -17.42 -2.72
C LEU A 62 -0.92 -16.80 -1.82
N ARG A 63 -2.12 -16.64 -2.37
CA ARG A 63 -3.33 -16.25 -1.65
C ARG A 63 -4.46 -17.17 -2.04
N LYS A 64 -5.14 -17.75 -1.05
CA LYS A 64 -6.38 -18.52 -1.26
C LYS A 64 -7.59 -17.66 -0.91
N LYS A 65 -8.60 -17.67 -1.74
CA LYS A 65 -9.88 -16.98 -1.52
C LYS A 65 -11.04 -17.82 -2.05
N ASN A 66 -12.24 -17.62 -1.46
CA ASN A 66 -13.45 -18.33 -1.90
C ASN A 66 -13.80 -18.09 -3.39
N ASN A 67 -13.33 -16.99 -3.98
CA ASN A 67 -13.61 -16.58 -5.36
C ASN A 67 -12.40 -16.73 -6.30
N GLY A 68 -11.44 -17.60 -5.99
CA GLY A 68 -10.25 -17.85 -6.79
C GLY A 68 -8.96 -17.73 -5.99
N ASN A 69 -7.97 -18.50 -6.39
CA ASN A 69 -6.64 -18.44 -5.81
C ASN A 69 -5.76 -17.54 -6.66
N PHE A 70 -4.84 -16.83 -6.03
CA PHE A 70 -3.92 -15.94 -6.74
C PHE A 70 -2.49 -16.24 -6.36
N PHE A 71 -1.58 -16.00 -7.29
CA PHE A 71 -0.16 -15.89 -6.97
C PHE A 71 0.42 -14.54 -7.41
N VAL A 72 1.37 -14.05 -6.64
CA VAL A 72 2.15 -12.83 -6.94
C VAL A 72 3.60 -13.24 -7.12
N PRO A 73 4.23 -13.00 -8.27
CA PRO A 73 5.64 -13.28 -8.46
C PRO A 73 6.50 -12.24 -7.74
N LEU A 74 7.48 -12.70 -6.93
CA LEU A 74 8.35 -11.82 -6.14
C LEU A 74 9.77 -11.65 -6.72
N ASN A 75 10.10 -12.37 -7.78
CA ASN A 75 11.36 -12.24 -8.51
C ASN A 75 11.20 -12.39 -10.02
N ASN A 76 10.63 -13.48 -10.48
CA ASN A 76 10.38 -13.79 -11.89
C ASN A 76 9.01 -14.43 -12.06
N MET A 77 8.42 -14.28 -13.26
CA MET A 77 7.31 -15.14 -13.65
C MET A 77 7.79 -16.59 -13.77
N PRO A 78 6.97 -17.59 -13.38
CA PRO A 78 7.22 -18.97 -13.74
C PRO A 78 7.19 -19.15 -15.27
N PRO A 79 7.89 -20.14 -15.83
CA PRO A 79 7.73 -20.50 -17.24
C PRO A 79 6.30 -21.02 -17.53
N SER A 80 5.89 -21.02 -18.80
CA SER A 80 4.49 -21.29 -19.21
C SER A 80 3.95 -22.64 -18.73
N ASP A 81 4.76 -23.68 -18.72
CA ASP A 81 4.37 -25.02 -18.23
C ASP A 81 4.06 -25.02 -16.72
N GLU A 82 4.84 -24.27 -15.92
CA GLU A 82 4.57 -24.10 -14.49
C GLU A 82 3.36 -23.17 -14.24
N ILE A 83 3.14 -22.16 -15.09
CA ILE A 83 1.93 -21.32 -15.04
C ILE A 83 0.68 -22.19 -15.34
N GLU A 84 0.74 -23.07 -16.34
CA GLU A 84 -0.35 -24.00 -16.63
C GLU A 84 -0.65 -24.95 -15.47
N MET A 85 0.38 -25.44 -14.78
CA MET A 85 0.23 -26.24 -13.57
C MET A 85 -0.49 -25.45 -12.46
N LEU A 86 -0.04 -24.24 -12.18
CA LEU A 86 -0.68 -23.34 -11.20
C LEU A 86 -2.15 -23.03 -11.57
N LYS A 87 -2.43 -22.84 -12.87
CA LYS A 87 -3.79 -22.61 -13.38
C LYS A 87 -4.71 -23.82 -13.19
N LYS A 88 -4.20 -25.05 -13.37
CA LYS A 88 -4.95 -26.29 -13.08
C LYS A 88 -5.32 -26.39 -11.59
N ASP A 89 -4.47 -25.86 -10.71
CA ASP A 89 -4.74 -25.81 -9.27
C ASP A 89 -5.57 -24.56 -8.87
N GLY A 90 -6.08 -23.83 -9.88
CA GLY A 90 -6.99 -22.68 -9.71
C GLY A 90 -6.29 -21.36 -9.40
N TYR A 91 -4.97 -21.25 -9.58
CA TYR A 91 -4.23 -20.00 -9.38
C TYR A 91 -4.13 -19.18 -10.66
N SER A 92 -4.24 -17.84 -10.52
CA SER A 92 -3.94 -16.85 -11.57
C SER A 92 -2.94 -15.81 -11.06
N ALA A 93 -2.09 -15.30 -11.95
CA ALA A 93 -1.15 -14.25 -11.59
C ALA A 93 -1.87 -12.91 -11.37
N VAL A 94 -1.51 -12.22 -10.29
CA VAL A 94 -1.99 -10.86 -9.99
C VAL A 94 -0.83 -10.00 -9.46
N LEU A 95 -1.01 -8.69 -9.43
CA LEU A 95 -0.02 -7.72 -8.95
C LEU A 95 1.36 -7.92 -9.63
N VAL A 96 1.35 -8.34 -10.90
CA VAL A 96 2.59 -8.52 -11.64
C VAL A 96 3.15 -7.14 -11.99
N GLY A 97 4.37 -6.87 -11.56
CA GLY A 97 5.07 -5.63 -11.88
C GLY A 97 5.48 -5.57 -13.36
N GLU A 98 5.56 -4.37 -13.90
CA GLU A 98 5.91 -4.14 -15.30
C GLU A 98 7.27 -4.74 -15.66
N SER A 99 8.26 -4.61 -14.77
CA SER A 99 9.61 -5.13 -14.97
C SER A 99 9.63 -6.66 -15.09
N ILE A 100 8.90 -7.35 -14.20
CA ILE A 100 8.77 -8.82 -14.21
C ILE A 100 8.04 -9.27 -15.49
N LEU A 101 6.92 -8.62 -15.83
CA LEU A 101 6.15 -8.98 -17.01
C LEU A 101 6.95 -8.75 -18.30
N LYS A 102 7.64 -7.62 -18.43
CA LYS A 102 8.50 -7.35 -19.61
C LYS A 102 9.60 -8.41 -19.76
N ALA A 103 10.29 -8.77 -18.69
CA ALA A 103 11.33 -9.80 -18.73
C ALA A 103 10.77 -11.17 -19.15
N PHE A 104 9.58 -11.52 -18.68
CA PHE A 104 8.88 -12.75 -19.05
C PHE A 104 8.47 -12.75 -20.53
N LEU A 105 7.85 -11.68 -21.02
CA LEU A 105 7.37 -11.59 -22.39
C LEU A 105 8.49 -11.49 -23.44
N LEU A 106 9.70 -11.09 -23.06
CA LEU A 106 10.87 -11.18 -23.95
C LEU A 106 11.26 -12.62 -24.25
N GLN A 107 10.97 -13.55 -23.34
CA GLN A 107 11.27 -14.97 -23.50
C GLN A 107 10.08 -15.76 -24.05
N GLN A 108 8.85 -15.33 -23.76
CA GLN A 108 7.60 -16.00 -24.11
C GLN A 108 6.58 -14.97 -24.64
N PRO A 109 6.82 -14.38 -25.84
CA PRO A 109 5.99 -13.31 -26.40
C PRO A 109 4.55 -13.76 -26.70
N GLU A 110 4.33 -15.05 -26.95
CA GLU A 110 3.02 -15.64 -27.17
C GLU A 110 2.08 -15.53 -25.94
N MET A 111 2.65 -15.29 -24.77
CA MET A 111 1.89 -15.10 -23.53
C MET A 111 1.29 -13.70 -23.37
N ALA A 112 1.69 -12.73 -24.20
CA ALA A 112 1.22 -11.35 -24.06
C ALA A 112 -0.31 -11.19 -24.06
N PRO A 113 -1.10 -11.91 -24.91
CA PRO A 113 -2.56 -11.77 -24.91
C PRO A 113 -3.26 -12.23 -23.63
N PHE A 114 -2.56 -12.96 -22.76
CA PHE A 114 -3.10 -13.47 -21.50
C PHE A 114 -2.90 -12.51 -20.31
N PHE A 115 -2.32 -11.35 -20.54
CA PHE A 115 -2.12 -10.34 -19.47
C PHE A 115 -2.81 -9.03 -19.84
N SER A 116 -3.43 -8.41 -18.86
CA SER A 116 -4.02 -7.08 -18.96
C SER A 116 -3.69 -6.22 -17.74
N THR A 117 -3.83 -4.91 -17.88
CA THR A 117 -3.69 -4.00 -16.75
C THR A 117 -4.95 -4.04 -15.88
N ASP A 118 -4.75 -3.98 -14.57
CA ASP A 118 -5.82 -3.87 -13.58
C ASP A 118 -5.97 -2.41 -13.14
N ARG A 119 -6.90 -1.69 -13.79
CA ARG A 119 -7.10 -0.25 -13.54
C ARG A 119 -7.56 0.03 -12.11
N ASP A 120 -8.37 -0.85 -11.52
CA ASP A 120 -8.95 -0.66 -10.19
C ASP A 120 -7.89 -0.82 -9.10
N ASN A 121 -6.85 -1.59 -9.38
CA ASN A 121 -5.69 -1.78 -8.50
C ASN A 121 -4.47 -0.92 -8.88
N ALA A 122 -4.54 -0.04 -9.88
CA ALA A 122 -3.44 0.87 -10.20
C ALA A 122 -3.20 1.89 -9.08
N ASP A 123 -1.93 2.05 -8.65
CA ASP A 123 -1.58 3.01 -7.61
C ASP A 123 -1.49 4.43 -8.14
N TYR A 124 -1.93 5.38 -7.32
CA TYR A 124 -1.86 6.81 -7.58
C TYR A 124 -0.59 7.41 -6.99
N VAL A 125 0.28 7.93 -7.83
CA VAL A 125 1.54 8.54 -7.41
C VAL A 125 1.52 10.06 -7.67
N TYR A 126 1.91 10.82 -6.66
CA TYR A 126 1.94 12.28 -6.66
C TYR A 126 3.35 12.80 -6.42
N LEU A 127 3.64 14.01 -6.89
CA LEU A 127 4.84 14.73 -6.48
C LEU A 127 4.68 15.18 -5.02
N LYS A 128 5.66 14.85 -4.17
CA LYS A 128 5.66 15.27 -2.76
C LYS A 128 5.52 16.78 -2.62
N THR A 129 6.23 17.54 -3.45
CA THR A 129 6.21 19.01 -3.44
C THR A 129 4.81 19.58 -3.71
N GLU A 130 4.06 18.98 -4.64
CA GLU A 130 2.69 19.42 -4.95
C GLU A 130 1.73 19.18 -3.79
N LEU A 131 1.84 18.02 -3.13
CA LEU A 131 1.02 17.72 -1.95
C LEU A 131 1.40 18.57 -0.73
N ALA A 132 2.69 18.86 -0.54
CA ALA A 132 3.18 19.69 0.56
C ALA A 132 2.77 21.16 0.40
N GLU A 133 2.84 21.71 -0.81
CA GLU A 133 2.64 23.14 -1.07
C GLU A 133 1.21 23.50 -1.45
N LEU A 134 0.48 22.57 -2.08
CA LEU A 134 -0.86 22.77 -2.64
C LEU A 134 -0.95 24.05 -3.47
N LYS A 135 0.08 24.30 -4.33
CA LYS A 135 0.17 25.48 -5.18
C LYS A 135 -0.66 25.34 -6.47
N GLY A 136 -1.01 26.47 -7.04
CA GLY A 136 -1.68 26.55 -8.35
C GLY A 136 -3.20 26.37 -8.30
N LYS A 137 -3.84 26.71 -9.44
CA LYS A 137 -5.30 26.74 -9.58
C LYS A 137 -5.95 25.36 -9.33
N ALA A 138 -5.27 24.28 -9.74
CA ALA A 138 -5.80 22.93 -9.64
C ALA A 138 -5.98 22.47 -8.18
N LEU A 139 -5.07 22.86 -7.28
CA LEU A 139 -5.08 22.46 -5.85
C LEU A 139 -5.65 23.54 -4.92
N HIS A 140 -6.09 24.68 -5.46
CA HIS A 140 -6.59 25.81 -4.65
C HIS A 140 -7.72 25.42 -3.69
N LYS A 141 -8.67 24.59 -4.11
CA LYS A 141 -9.74 24.09 -3.23
C LYS A 141 -9.18 23.29 -2.06
N LYS A 142 -8.18 22.43 -2.28
CA LYS A 142 -7.52 21.64 -1.23
C LYS A 142 -6.80 22.56 -0.24
N LYS A 143 -6.06 23.55 -0.76
CA LYS A 143 -5.41 24.57 0.07
C LYS A 143 -6.38 25.36 0.93
N ASN A 144 -7.55 25.72 0.40
CA ASN A 144 -8.58 26.41 1.16
C ASN A 144 -9.12 25.54 2.31
N HIS A 145 -9.33 24.23 2.10
CA HIS A 145 -9.72 23.31 3.17
C HIS A 145 -8.66 23.25 4.27
N VAL A 146 -7.38 23.15 3.89
CA VAL A 146 -6.25 23.15 4.84
C VAL A 146 -6.18 24.47 5.62
N ASN A 147 -6.23 25.60 4.92
CA ASN A 147 -6.18 26.91 5.57
C ASN A 147 -7.37 27.13 6.55
N SER A 148 -8.56 26.69 6.15
CA SER A 148 -9.74 26.72 7.01
C SER A 148 -9.57 25.84 8.24
N PHE A 149 -9.03 24.61 8.06
CA PHE A 149 -8.75 23.70 9.17
C PHE A 149 -7.76 24.33 10.17
N ILE A 150 -6.65 24.86 9.68
CA ILE A 150 -5.62 25.52 10.53
C ILE A 150 -6.24 26.70 11.29
N LYS A 151 -7.00 27.56 10.58
CA LYS A 151 -7.63 28.73 11.17
C LYS A 151 -8.64 28.40 12.27
N ASN A 152 -9.45 27.35 12.04
CA ASN A 152 -10.56 27.01 12.93
C ASN A 152 -10.12 26.18 14.13
N TYR A 153 -9.06 25.37 13.99
CA TYR A 153 -8.71 24.36 14.98
C TYR A 153 -7.30 24.52 15.57
N ALA A 154 -6.44 25.38 15.01
CA ALA A 154 -5.04 25.61 15.46
C ALA A 154 -4.31 24.27 15.78
N PRO A 155 -4.21 23.33 14.82
CA PRO A 155 -3.77 21.97 15.09
C PRO A 155 -2.31 21.91 15.53
N LYS A 156 -2.01 20.98 16.45
CA LYS A 156 -0.66 20.53 16.78
C LYS A 156 -0.37 19.24 16.04
N VAL A 157 0.87 19.05 15.59
CA VAL A 157 1.31 17.83 14.87
C VAL A 157 2.50 17.24 15.57
N GLU A 158 2.45 15.95 15.83
CA GLU A 158 3.55 15.17 16.36
C GLU A 158 3.88 14.01 15.42
N LEU A 159 5.14 13.55 15.42
CA LEU A 159 5.49 12.29 14.77
C LEU A 159 4.85 11.13 15.51
N LEU A 160 4.35 10.15 14.76
CA LEU A 160 3.81 8.93 15.34
C LEU A 160 4.95 8.06 15.85
N THR A 161 4.91 7.77 17.14
CA THR A 161 5.93 7.00 17.87
C THR A 161 5.27 6.07 18.88
N GLU A 162 6.05 5.23 19.56
CA GLU A 162 5.55 4.37 20.64
C GLU A 162 4.91 5.15 21.81
N GLN A 163 5.28 6.43 22.00
CA GLN A 163 4.75 7.27 23.06
C GLN A 163 3.30 7.71 22.79
N ASN A 164 2.93 7.91 21.53
CA ASN A 164 1.61 8.43 21.14
C ASN A 164 0.81 7.47 20.22
N VAL A 165 1.26 6.23 20.01
CA VAL A 165 0.52 5.24 19.22
C VAL A 165 -0.87 4.92 19.79
N ARG A 166 -1.07 5.11 21.10
CA ARG A 166 -2.38 4.97 21.74
C ARG A 166 -3.38 6.00 21.24
N ASP A 167 -2.94 7.23 20.99
CA ASP A 167 -3.78 8.30 20.46
C ASP A 167 -4.21 7.97 19.00
N ALA A 168 -3.28 7.46 18.18
CA ALA A 168 -3.62 6.97 16.84
C ALA A 168 -4.62 5.78 16.89
N SER A 169 -4.47 4.89 17.87
CA SER A 169 -5.40 3.78 18.07
C SER A 169 -6.79 4.29 18.50
N GLU A 170 -6.88 5.30 19.35
CA GLU A 170 -8.14 5.95 19.73
C GLU A 170 -8.84 6.57 18.51
N ILE A 171 -8.09 7.28 17.66
CA ILE A 171 -8.63 7.82 16.40
C ILE A 171 -9.22 6.69 15.54
N LEU A 172 -8.48 5.58 15.39
CA LEU A 172 -8.90 4.43 14.60
C LEU A 172 -10.20 3.81 15.15
N GLU A 173 -10.31 3.63 16.47
CA GLU A 173 -11.51 3.11 17.12
C GLU A 173 -12.73 4.04 16.93
N ARG A 174 -12.53 5.36 17.07
CA ARG A 174 -13.58 6.36 16.85
C ARG A 174 -14.00 6.40 15.38
N TRP A 175 -13.05 6.30 14.46
CA TRP A 175 -13.32 6.23 13.02
C TRP A 175 -14.16 5.00 12.69
N GLN A 176 -13.79 3.81 13.19
CA GLN A 176 -14.49 2.55 12.92
C GLN A 176 -15.96 2.58 13.41
N LYS A 177 -16.23 3.18 14.55
CA LYS A 177 -17.62 3.31 15.08
C LYS A 177 -18.55 4.04 14.11
N ASN A 178 -18.04 4.94 13.30
CA ASN A 178 -18.81 5.69 12.31
C ASN A 178 -18.86 4.99 10.92
N HIS A 179 -18.15 3.86 10.74
CA HIS A 179 -18.00 3.17 9.46
C HIS A 179 -18.25 1.66 9.58
N LEU A 180 -19.22 1.25 10.42
CA LEU A 180 -19.52 -0.17 10.70
C LEU A 180 -20.01 -0.94 9.47
N ASP A 181 -20.65 -0.28 8.52
CA ASP A 181 -21.27 -0.89 7.34
C ASP A 181 -20.29 -1.01 6.15
N ILE A 182 -19.04 -0.52 6.30
CA ILE A 182 -18.04 -0.53 5.24
C ILE A 182 -17.06 -1.68 5.50
N GLN A 183 -16.75 -2.46 4.46
CA GLN A 183 -15.64 -3.42 4.51
C GLN A 183 -14.34 -2.63 4.71
N SER A 184 -14.01 -2.35 5.97
CA SER A 184 -12.95 -1.44 6.34
C SER A 184 -11.58 -2.12 6.41
N ASP A 185 -10.54 -1.29 6.36
CA ASP A 185 -9.15 -1.66 6.61
C ASP A 185 -8.77 -1.61 8.10
N TYR A 186 -9.77 -1.55 9.00
CA TYR A 186 -9.59 -1.39 10.45
C TYR A 186 -8.59 -2.38 11.05
N GLU A 187 -8.76 -3.69 10.77
CA GLU A 187 -7.89 -4.73 11.33
C GLU A 187 -6.45 -4.60 10.80
N THR A 188 -6.26 -4.22 9.55
CA THR A 188 -4.94 -4.00 8.97
C THR A 188 -4.28 -2.73 9.51
N ALA A 189 -5.04 -1.64 9.68
CA ALA A 189 -4.55 -0.42 10.31
C ALA A 189 -4.14 -0.67 11.79
N LYS A 190 -4.94 -1.43 12.52
CA LYS A 190 -4.64 -1.84 13.90
C LYS A 190 -3.36 -2.69 13.98
N ALA A 191 -3.20 -3.63 13.04
CA ALA A 191 -1.98 -4.42 12.94
C ALA A 191 -0.75 -3.54 12.63
N ALA A 192 -0.88 -2.55 11.74
CA ALA A 192 0.20 -1.62 11.46
C ALA A 192 0.58 -0.77 12.68
N LEU A 193 -0.39 -0.23 13.41
CA LEU A 193 -0.13 0.53 14.64
C LEU A 193 0.58 -0.32 15.71
N SER A 194 0.28 -1.62 15.80
CA SER A 194 0.96 -2.52 16.74
C SER A 194 2.44 -2.77 16.41
N LEU A 195 2.89 -2.39 15.21
CA LEU A 195 4.26 -2.54 14.74
C LEU A 195 5.07 -1.24 14.82
N ILE A 196 4.49 -0.16 15.37
CA ILE A 196 5.23 1.09 15.61
C ILE A 196 6.39 0.82 16.57
N GLY A 197 7.59 1.29 16.21
CA GLY A 197 8.84 0.99 16.91
C GLY A 197 9.58 -0.24 16.37
N GLU A 198 8.89 -1.17 15.69
CA GLU A 198 9.51 -2.36 15.08
C GLU A 198 9.65 -2.23 13.55
N ALA A 199 8.58 -1.80 12.89
CA ALA A 199 8.55 -1.61 11.43
C ALA A 199 9.13 -0.24 11.04
N PRO A 200 9.64 -0.08 9.80
CA PRO A 200 10.15 1.20 9.30
C PRO A 200 9.02 2.18 8.93
N PHE A 201 7.95 2.15 9.70
CA PHE A 201 6.83 3.03 9.49
C PHE A 201 7.16 4.46 9.92
N PHE A 202 6.72 5.41 9.11
CA PHE A 202 6.72 6.83 9.43
C PHE A 202 5.28 7.34 9.41
N GLY A 203 4.94 8.20 10.37
CA GLY A 203 3.60 8.75 10.45
C GLY A 203 3.52 10.01 11.27
N VAL A 204 2.34 10.62 11.26
CA VAL A 204 2.01 11.82 12.03
C VAL A 204 0.69 11.62 12.77
N VAL A 205 0.58 12.25 13.95
CA VAL A 205 -0.66 12.40 14.70
C VAL A 205 -0.99 13.88 14.77
N VAL A 206 -2.23 14.23 14.50
CA VAL A 206 -2.76 15.59 14.54
C VAL A 206 -3.68 15.73 15.75
N TYR A 207 -3.49 16.79 16.52
CA TYR A 207 -4.29 17.15 17.69
C TYR A 207 -5.03 18.46 17.47
N VAL A 208 -6.23 18.57 18.04
CA VAL A 208 -7.00 19.81 18.18
C VAL A 208 -7.18 20.08 19.68
N GLY A 209 -6.52 21.13 20.19
CA GLY A 209 -6.32 21.25 21.63
C GLY A 209 -5.52 20.06 22.17
N THR A 210 -6.11 19.30 23.10
CA THR A 210 -5.54 18.07 23.65
C THR A 210 -6.08 16.79 23.01
N GLU A 211 -7.09 16.91 22.14
CA GLU A 211 -7.80 15.76 21.55
C GLU A 211 -7.09 15.23 20.31
N PRO A 212 -6.84 13.91 20.19
CA PRO A 212 -6.35 13.31 18.97
C PRO A 212 -7.43 13.38 17.87
N ALA A 213 -7.09 14.00 16.74
CA ALA A 213 -8.04 14.33 15.67
C ALA A 213 -7.83 13.53 14.38
N GLY A 214 -6.61 13.08 14.12
CA GLY A 214 -6.30 12.27 12.94
C GLY A 214 -4.87 11.76 12.93
N PHE A 215 -4.61 10.70 12.14
CA PHE A 215 -3.26 10.20 11.90
C PHE A 215 -3.09 9.79 10.44
N ALA A 216 -1.84 9.82 9.98
CA ALA A 216 -1.42 9.22 8.71
C ALA A 216 -0.17 8.37 8.94
N LEU A 217 -0.08 7.23 8.25
CA LEU A 217 0.95 6.22 8.43
C LEU A 217 1.34 5.57 7.10
N GLY A 218 2.63 5.31 6.91
CA GLY A 218 3.14 4.62 5.74
C GLY A 218 4.62 4.26 5.86
N GLU A 219 5.23 3.87 4.75
CA GLU A 219 6.64 3.48 4.67
C GLU A 219 7.28 3.90 3.34
N THR A 220 8.60 3.96 3.32
CA THR A 220 9.36 4.20 2.09
C THR A 220 9.45 2.90 1.28
N LEU A 221 9.12 2.96 -0.02
CA LEU A 221 9.22 1.82 -0.93
C LEU A 221 10.67 1.49 -1.29
N SER A 222 10.87 0.36 -1.95
CA SER A 222 12.17 -0.22 -2.31
C SER A 222 13.05 0.67 -3.20
N ASP A 223 12.48 1.67 -3.90
CA ASP A 223 13.21 2.65 -4.71
C ASP A 223 13.93 3.72 -3.86
N GLY A 224 13.57 3.84 -2.58
CA GLY A 224 14.14 4.78 -1.60
C GLY A 224 13.72 6.23 -1.75
N VAL A 225 12.90 6.57 -2.77
CA VAL A 225 12.44 7.94 -3.08
C VAL A 225 10.92 8.09 -3.13
N THR A 226 10.19 6.99 -3.07
CA THR A 226 8.73 6.95 -3.00
C THR A 226 8.28 6.55 -1.60
N PHE A 227 7.43 7.36 -1.00
CA PHE A 227 6.74 7.02 0.26
C PHE A 227 5.34 6.51 -0.07
N CYS A 228 4.96 5.37 0.49
CA CYS A 228 3.60 4.84 0.38
C CYS A 228 2.79 5.20 1.63
N THR A 229 1.67 5.88 1.44
CA THR A 229 0.71 6.16 2.52
C THR A 229 -0.30 5.03 2.59
N HIS A 230 -0.19 4.18 3.61
CA HIS A 230 -1.08 3.04 3.81
C HIS A 230 -2.39 3.42 4.50
N PHE A 231 -2.31 4.29 5.51
CA PHE A 231 -3.48 4.65 6.31
C PHE A 231 -3.54 6.16 6.55
N GLU A 232 -4.73 6.71 6.32
CA GLU A 232 -5.12 8.06 6.71
C GLU A 232 -6.48 7.96 7.43
N LYS A 233 -6.53 8.29 8.72
CA LYS A 233 -7.76 8.26 9.52
C LYS A 233 -7.94 9.60 10.22
N GLY A 234 -9.14 10.15 10.16
CA GLY A 234 -9.47 11.43 10.78
C GLY A 234 -10.88 11.44 11.36
N ILE A 235 -11.07 12.23 12.39
CA ILE A 235 -12.39 12.46 13.00
C ILE A 235 -13.14 13.48 12.15
N GLU A 236 -14.19 13.06 11.47
CA GLU A 236 -14.88 13.81 10.41
C GLU A 236 -15.56 15.10 10.87
N SER A 237 -15.86 15.22 12.18
CA SER A 237 -16.34 16.48 12.75
C SER A 237 -15.35 17.64 12.59
N TYR A 238 -14.06 17.35 12.44
CA TYR A 238 -13.02 18.31 12.12
C TYR A 238 -12.92 18.52 10.60
N LYS A 239 -13.73 19.42 10.06
CA LYS A 239 -13.79 19.67 8.62
C LYS A 239 -12.44 20.06 8.03
N GLY A 240 -11.95 19.30 7.06
CA GLY A 240 -10.65 19.51 6.41
C GLY A 240 -9.51 18.67 6.97
N ILE A 241 -9.77 17.78 7.93
CA ILE A 241 -8.75 16.92 8.56
C ILE A 241 -7.99 16.07 7.52
N TYR A 242 -8.66 15.42 6.58
CA TYR A 242 -8.01 14.58 5.57
C TYR A 242 -7.11 15.38 4.62
N GLN A 243 -7.54 16.61 4.21
CA GLN A 243 -6.71 17.48 3.40
C GLN A 243 -5.47 17.95 4.17
N TYR A 244 -5.63 18.22 5.46
CA TYR A 244 -4.53 18.61 6.33
C TYR A 244 -3.57 17.46 6.60
N LEU A 245 -4.07 16.25 6.91
CA LEU A 245 -3.25 15.04 7.08
C LEU A 245 -2.39 14.77 5.84
N ASN A 246 -3.01 14.82 4.67
CA ASN A 246 -2.32 14.61 3.41
C ASN A 246 -1.18 15.62 3.19
N GLN A 247 -1.45 16.91 3.43
CA GLN A 247 -0.43 17.95 3.30
C GLN A 247 0.66 17.81 4.36
N ILE A 248 0.29 17.67 5.64
CA ILE A 248 1.27 17.69 6.73
C ILE A 248 2.18 16.46 6.72
N LEU A 249 1.67 15.29 6.30
CA LEU A 249 2.50 14.12 6.06
C LEU A 249 3.56 14.44 5.00
N ALA A 250 3.16 14.98 3.85
CA ALA A 250 4.08 15.36 2.78
C ALA A 250 5.15 16.37 3.24
N VAL A 251 4.77 17.33 4.08
CA VAL A 251 5.70 18.32 4.66
C VAL A 251 6.71 17.68 5.62
N LYS A 252 6.29 16.66 6.39
CA LYS A 252 7.11 16.00 7.40
C LYS A 252 8.03 14.92 6.88
N LEU A 253 7.81 14.44 5.65
CA LEU A 253 8.67 13.43 5.02
C LEU A 253 10.07 13.98 4.73
N ASP A 254 11.06 13.09 4.84
CA ASP A 254 12.47 13.34 4.51
C ASP A 254 12.63 13.98 3.11
N GLU A 255 13.63 14.84 2.94
CA GLU A 255 13.88 15.57 1.68
C GLU A 255 14.19 14.65 0.51
N LYS A 256 14.78 13.47 0.75
CA LYS A 256 15.03 12.46 -0.29
C LYS A 256 13.77 11.91 -0.94
N ILE A 257 12.61 11.97 -0.26
CA ILE A 257 11.34 11.53 -0.81
C ILE A 257 10.86 12.52 -1.87
N GLN A 258 10.68 12.03 -3.09
CA GLN A 258 10.22 12.79 -4.25
C GLN A 258 8.75 12.52 -4.57
N PHE A 259 8.31 11.29 -4.33
CA PHE A 259 6.97 10.83 -4.69
C PHE A 259 6.21 10.32 -3.47
N ILE A 260 4.88 10.46 -3.53
CA ILE A 260 3.96 9.85 -2.56
C ILE A 260 2.99 8.94 -3.34
N ASN A 261 3.08 7.65 -3.08
CA ASN A 261 2.12 6.65 -3.53
C ASN A 261 0.98 6.61 -2.50
N ARG A 262 -0.27 6.81 -2.96
CA ARG A 262 -1.47 6.76 -2.12
C ARG A 262 -2.35 5.57 -2.46
N GLU A 263 -1.75 4.48 -2.92
CA GLU A 263 -2.41 3.22 -3.27
C GLU A 263 -3.54 3.36 -4.30
N GLN A 264 -4.30 2.30 -4.49
CA GLN A 264 -5.35 2.12 -5.49
C GLN A 264 -6.72 2.68 -5.04
N ASP A 265 -7.67 2.75 -5.97
CA ASP A 265 -9.06 3.12 -5.68
C ASP A 265 -10.02 1.93 -5.54
N LEU A 266 -9.57 0.70 -5.84
CA LEU A 266 -10.33 -0.55 -5.74
C LEU A 266 -11.67 -0.53 -6.51
N GLY A 267 -11.79 0.31 -7.56
CA GLY A 267 -13.05 0.48 -8.30
C GLY A 267 -14.09 1.36 -7.62
N ASP A 268 -13.80 1.93 -6.43
CA ASP A 268 -14.68 2.89 -5.77
C ASP A 268 -14.64 4.25 -6.49
N GLU A 269 -15.77 4.67 -7.08
CA GLU A 269 -15.85 5.92 -7.86
C GLU A 269 -15.62 7.17 -7.00
N GLY A 270 -16.07 7.19 -5.75
CA GLY A 270 -15.87 8.31 -4.83
C GLY A 270 -14.40 8.47 -4.46
N LEU A 271 -13.73 7.34 -4.15
CA LEU A 271 -12.30 7.32 -3.87
C LEU A 271 -11.49 7.70 -5.12
N ARG A 272 -11.85 7.15 -6.29
CA ARG A 272 -11.27 7.51 -7.59
C ARG A 272 -11.36 9.01 -7.86
N GLN A 273 -12.56 9.58 -7.75
CA GLN A 273 -12.77 11.01 -7.92
C GLN A 273 -11.94 11.82 -6.92
N SER A 274 -11.94 11.42 -5.66
CA SER A 274 -11.15 12.09 -4.61
C SER A 274 -9.65 12.11 -4.97
N LYS A 275 -9.08 10.96 -5.33
CA LYS A 275 -7.66 10.82 -5.73
C LYS A 275 -7.33 11.63 -6.98
N MET A 276 -8.18 11.57 -8.03
CA MET A 276 -7.99 12.34 -9.26
C MET A 276 -8.00 13.87 -9.05
N THR A 277 -8.73 14.37 -8.05
CA THR A 277 -8.75 15.82 -7.74
C THR A 277 -7.42 16.35 -7.19
N TYR A 278 -6.51 15.49 -6.76
CA TYR A 278 -5.13 15.84 -6.37
C TYR A 278 -4.14 15.82 -7.53
N ARG A 279 -4.59 15.48 -8.76
CA ARG A 279 -3.77 15.48 -9.98
C ARG A 279 -2.56 14.55 -9.88
N PRO A 280 -2.78 13.23 -9.92
CA PRO A 280 -1.67 12.28 -9.87
C PRO A 280 -0.64 12.57 -10.96
N TYR A 281 0.63 12.49 -10.61
CA TYR A 281 1.76 12.64 -11.51
C TYR A 281 1.87 11.44 -12.47
N LYS A 282 1.68 10.23 -11.93
CA LYS A 282 1.66 8.97 -12.70
C LYS A 282 0.83 7.91 -11.97
N PHE A 283 0.58 6.82 -12.68
CA PHE A 283 0.04 5.58 -12.11
C PHE A 283 1.12 4.51 -12.10
N ILE A 284 1.09 3.62 -11.09
CA ILE A 284 1.81 2.35 -11.13
C ILE A 284 0.81 1.30 -11.58
N GLU A 285 0.99 0.81 -12.79
CA GLU A 285 0.16 -0.24 -13.35
C GLU A 285 0.53 -1.59 -12.75
N LYS A 286 -0.46 -2.42 -12.52
CA LYS A 286 -0.35 -3.79 -12.06
C LYS A 286 -1.03 -4.68 -13.08
N TYR A 287 -0.39 -5.79 -13.42
CA TYR A 287 -0.90 -6.69 -14.43
C TYR A 287 -1.52 -7.91 -13.79
N VAL A 288 -2.54 -8.45 -14.45
CA VAL A 288 -3.25 -9.66 -14.07
C VAL A 288 -3.29 -10.62 -15.24
N GLN A 289 -3.27 -11.90 -14.94
CA GLN A 289 -3.51 -12.96 -15.92
C GLN A 289 -5.01 -13.16 -16.09
N ASN A 290 -5.48 -13.13 -17.34
CA ASN A 290 -6.88 -13.32 -17.74
C ASN A 290 -7.29 -14.80 -17.77
#